data_b5f259a3f0d9b822f2bf34e235277bd3
#
_entry.id   b5f259a3f0d9b822f2bf34e235277bd3
#
_cell.length_a   1.000
_cell.length_b   1.000
_cell.length_c   1.000
_cell.angle_alpha   90.00
_cell.angle_beta   90.00
_cell.angle_gamma   90.00
#
_symmetry.space_group_name_H-M   'P 1'
#
loop_
_entity.id
_entity.type
_entity.pdbx_description
1 polymer ?
#
loop_
_entity_poly.entity_id
_entity_poly.type
_entity_poly.pdbx_seq_one_letter_code
_entity_poly.pdbx_strand_id
1 'polypeptide(L)'
;MIITEIIGNVDDISSAGRHIERVYLSSDDLVKRIQRVTTDHGKELGIRLMEPKDLLNGDILYMDERNMIVVSVTSDDLLVLRPSSIKQMGEIAHQLGNRHLPAQFEEEEMLVQYDYLVEELLVQLEIPYTREERKVKKAFRHIGHSHG
;
A
#
# COMPACT_ATOMS: atom_id res chain seq x y z
N MET A 1 12.10 18.12 -12.03
CA MET A 1 11.01 18.54 -11.12
C MET A 1 11.16 17.84 -9.79
N ILE A 2 11.01 18.59 -8.72
CA ILE A 2 11.02 18.02 -7.36
C ILE A 2 9.66 18.23 -6.74
N ILE A 3 9.07 17.13 -6.26
CA ILE A 3 7.77 17.12 -5.61
C ILE A 3 8.00 17.18 -4.10
N THR A 4 7.52 18.22 -3.47
CA THR A 4 7.71 18.43 -2.03
C THR A 4 6.44 18.22 -1.21
N GLU A 5 5.28 18.20 -1.86
CA GLU A 5 4.00 17.97 -1.19
C GLU A 5 3.02 17.28 -2.14
N ILE A 6 2.04 16.63 -1.55
CA ILE A 6 0.99 15.95 -2.28
C ILE A 6 -0.19 16.91 -2.40
N ILE A 7 -0.66 17.11 -3.63
CA ILE A 7 -1.75 18.06 -3.92
C ILE A 7 -3.09 17.54 -3.37
N GLY A 8 -3.30 16.24 -3.44
CA GLY A 8 -4.52 15.59 -3.02
C GLY A 8 -4.56 14.18 -3.54
N ASN A 9 -5.75 13.59 -3.61
CA ASN A 9 -5.93 12.22 -4.10
C ASN A 9 -7.09 12.18 -5.10
N VAL A 10 -6.99 11.33 -6.10
CA VAL A 10 -8.02 11.20 -7.14
C VAL A 10 -9.36 10.74 -6.61
N ASP A 11 -9.41 10.17 -5.40
CA ASP A 11 -10.69 9.83 -4.76
C ASP A 11 -11.47 11.09 -4.38
N ASP A 12 -10.78 12.21 -4.17
CA ASP A 12 -11.38 13.46 -3.73
C ASP A 12 -11.36 14.55 -4.81
N ILE A 13 -10.44 14.46 -5.76
CA ILE A 13 -10.24 15.47 -6.79
C ILE A 13 -10.47 14.83 -8.15
N SER A 14 -11.41 15.37 -8.93
CA SER A 14 -11.70 14.88 -10.27
C SER A 14 -10.54 15.15 -11.23
N SER A 15 -10.27 14.21 -12.13
CA SER A 15 -9.33 14.43 -13.23
C SER A 15 -9.87 15.42 -14.26
N ALA A 16 -11.18 15.54 -14.36
CA ALA A 16 -11.88 16.54 -15.19
C ALA A 16 -11.35 16.66 -16.64
N GLY A 17 -11.09 15.53 -17.28
CA GLY A 17 -10.61 15.51 -18.66
C GLY A 17 -9.11 15.78 -18.82
N ARG A 18 -8.38 15.88 -17.75
CA ARG A 18 -6.93 16.03 -17.81
C ARG A 18 -6.26 14.76 -18.28
N HIS A 19 -5.13 14.91 -18.95
CA HIS A 19 -4.28 13.77 -19.28
C HIS A 19 -3.60 13.29 -18.01
N ILE A 20 -3.67 11.99 -17.75
CA ILE A 20 -3.09 11.39 -16.57
C ILE A 20 -1.78 10.68 -16.92
N GLU A 21 -0.70 11.13 -16.28
CA GLU A 21 0.60 10.51 -16.33
C GLU A 21 0.81 9.79 -15.00
N ARG A 22 1.34 8.57 -15.03
CA ARG A 22 1.41 7.74 -13.82
C ARG A 22 2.82 7.44 -13.40
N VAL A 23 3.01 7.40 -12.09
CA VAL A 23 4.23 6.89 -11.45
C VAL A 23 3.83 5.58 -10.78
N TYR A 24 4.41 4.47 -11.23
CA TYR A 24 4.13 3.15 -10.67
C TYR A 24 5.09 2.87 -9.52
N LEU A 25 4.55 2.59 -8.33
CA LEU A 25 5.32 2.30 -7.13
C LEU A 25 4.84 0.99 -6.51
N SER A 26 5.77 0.24 -5.93
CA SER A 26 5.39 -0.89 -5.08
C SER A 26 4.84 -0.36 -3.76
N SER A 27 4.09 -1.17 -3.02
CA SER A 27 3.60 -0.76 -1.72
C SER A 27 4.74 -0.41 -0.76
N ASP A 28 5.90 -1.08 -0.90
CA ASP A 28 7.07 -0.81 -0.06
C ASP A 28 7.66 0.58 -0.31
N ASP A 29 7.51 1.10 -1.51
CA ASP A 29 8.03 2.44 -1.85
C ASP A 29 7.14 3.57 -1.36
N LEU A 30 5.91 3.28 -0.96
CA LEU A 30 4.97 4.31 -0.48
C LEU A 30 5.43 4.98 0.81
N VAL A 31 6.28 4.33 1.59
CA VAL A 31 6.79 4.87 2.86
C VAL A 31 8.03 5.74 2.68
N LYS A 32 8.62 5.74 1.51
CA LYS A 32 9.83 6.50 1.25
C LYS A 32 9.52 7.98 1.06
N ARG A 33 10.06 8.80 1.91
CA ARG A 33 9.88 10.25 1.85
C ARG A 33 10.72 10.90 0.77
N ILE A 34 11.87 10.29 0.48
CA ILE A 34 12.81 10.77 -0.54
C ILE A 34 13.08 9.64 -1.51
N GLN A 35 12.76 9.87 -2.78
CA GLN A 35 13.02 8.89 -3.81
C GLN A 35 12.98 9.54 -5.18
N ARG A 36 13.63 8.91 -6.14
CA ARG A 36 13.59 9.32 -7.54
C ARG A 36 12.71 8.32 -8.30
N VAL A 37 11.82 8.85 -9.12
CA VAL A 37 10.86 8.03 -9.87
C VAL A 37 10.82 8.46 -11.33
N THR A 38 10.31 7.57 -12.18
CA THR A 38 10.11 7.85 -13.61
C THR A 38 8.65 7.60 -13.92
N THR A 39 8.02 8.54 -14.62
CA THR A 39 6.64 8.39 -15.04
C THR A 39 6.52 7.43 -16.23
N ASP A 40 5.29 7.02 -16.54
CA ASP A 40 5.01 6.19 -17.71
C ASP A 40 5.25 6.93 -19.05
N HIS A 41 5.54 8.22 -18.99
CA HIS A 41 5.95 9.02 -20.15
C HIS A 41 7.46 9.27 -20.19
N GLY A 42 8.22 8.60 -19.30
CA GLY A 42 9.66 8.72 -19.27
C GLY A 42 10.21 9.96 -18.56
N LYS A 43 9.36 10.72 -17.90
CA LYS A 43 9.80 11.91 -17.16
C LYS A 43 10.34 11.50 -15.79
N GLU A 44 11.52 11.99 -15.45
CA GLU A 44 12.12 11.77 -14.13
C GLU A 44 11.67 12.82 -13.14
N LEU A 45 11.29 12.37 -11.94
CA LEU A 45 10.87 13.24 -10.84
C LEU A 45 11.62 12.86 -9.58
N GLY A 46 11.98 13.88 -8.79
CA GLY A 46 12.42 13.65 -7.42
C GLY A 46 11.25 13.88 -6.49
N ILE A 47 11.02 12.97 -5.57
CA ILE A 47 10.03 13.13 -4.50
C ILE A 47 10.79 13.37 -3.21
N ARG A 48 10.50 14.49 -2.55
CA ARG A 48 11.12 14.86 -1.29
C ARG A 48 10.07 15.53 -0.42
N LEU A 49 9.27 14.72 0.23
CA LEU A 49 8.15 15.23 1.02
C LEU A 49 8.63 16.00 2.24
N MET A 50 8.06 17.17 2.44
CA MET A 50 8.38 18.03 3.57
C MET A 50 7.79 17.49 4.88
N GLU A 51 6.67 16.80 4.80
CA GLU A 51 6.02 16.18 5.95
C GLU A 51 6.25 14.68 5.96
N PRO A 52 6.39 14.05 7.16
CA PRO A 52 6.53 12.60 7.27
C PRO A 52 5.19 11.91 7.01
N LYS A 53 4.91 11.65 5.76
CA LYS A 53 3.64 11.12 5.29
C LYS A 53 3.88 10.06 4.24
N ASP A 54 3.14 8.96 4.32
CA ASP A 54 3.17 7.94 3.29
C ASP A 54 2.43 8.40 2.04
N LEU A 55 2.91 7.95 0.89
CA LEU A 55 2.15 8.07 -0.34
C LEU A 55 1.02 7.04 -0.32
N LEU A 56 -0.07 7.37 -0.99
CA LEU A 56 -1.22 6.48 -1.17
C LEU A 56 -1.48 6.29 -2.65
N ASN A 57 -2.09 5.17 -3.00
CA ASN A 57 -2.56 4.97 -4.37
C ASN A 57 -3.51 6.10 -4.76
N GLY A 58 -3.28 6.70 -5.92
CA GLY A 58 -4.10 7.81 -6.39
C GLY A 58 -3.63 9.18 -5.94
N ASP A 59 -2.54 9.29 -5.17
CA ASP A 59 -2.02 10.58 -4.77
C ASP A 59 -1.56 11.40 -5.98
N ILE A 60 -1.90 12.67 -5.97
CA ILE A 60 -1.60 13.60 -7.06
C ILE A 60 -0.32 14.33 -6.73
N LEU A 61 0.71 14.12 -7.53
CA LEU A 61 2.03 14.75 -7.34
C LEU A 61 2.13 16.08 -8.04
N TYR A 62 1.42 16.23 -9.15
CA TYR A 62 1.41 17.45 -9.96
C TYR A 62 0.06 17.57 -10.67
N MET A 63 -0.42 18.79 -10.84
CA MET A 63 -1.65 19.04 -11.58
C MET A 63 -1.63 20.45 -12.16
N ASP A 64 -2.02 20.55 -13.42
CA ASP A 64 -2.31 21.83 -14.06
C ASP A 64 -3.63 21.69 -14.81
N GLU A 65 -3.96 22.65 -15.66
CA GLU A 65 -5.25 22.66 -16.38
C GLU A 65 -5.41 21.49 -17.33
N ARG A 66 -4.31 20.90 -17.81
CA ARG A 66 -4.33 19.86 -18.85
C ARG A 66 -3.79 18.52 -18.40
N ASN A 67 -2.98 18.50 -17.37
CA ASN A 67 -2.22 17.31 -16.99
C ASN A 67 -2.27 17.04 -15.50
N MET A 68 -2.14 15.77 -15.15
CA MET A 68 -1.95 15.31 -13.75
C MET A 68 -0.88 14.24 -13.75
N ILE A 69 -0.11 14.21 -12.66
CA ILE A 69 0.80 13.09 -12.40
C ILE A 69 0.31 12.41 -11.13
N VAL A 70 0.01 11.12 -11.23
CA VAL A 70 -0.69 10.36 -10.18
C VAL A 70 0.11 9.11 -9.82
N VAL A 71 0.16 8.80 -8.53
CA VAL A 71 0.76 7.56 -8.04
C VAL A 71 -0.19 6.39 -8.31
N SER A 72 0.34 5.32 -8.90
CA SER A 72 -0.38 4.09 -9.11
C SER A 72 0.40 2.95 -8.46
N VAL A 73 -0.17 2.32 -7.45
CA VAL A 73 0.50 1.22 -6.75
C VAL A 73 0.43 -0.05 -7.59
N THR A 74 1.56 -0.75 -7.72
CA THR A 74 1.58 -2.03 -8.42
C THR A 74 0.96 -3.10 -7.51
N SER A 75 0.50 -4.21 -8.10
CA SER A 75 -0.09 -5.28 -7.32
C SER A 75 0.95 -6.01 -6.47
N ASP A 76 0.53 -6.45 -5.29
CA ASP A 76 1.33 -7.24 -4.38
C ASP A 76 0.86 -8.70 -4.40
N ASP A 77 1.80 -9.61 -4.12
CA ASP A 77 1.51 -11.02 -3.89
C ASP A 77 1.08 -11.15 -2.43
N LEU A 78 -0.19 -11.42 -2.21
CA LEU A 78 -0.79 -11.39 -0.88
C LEU A 78 -1.38 -12.73 -0.48
N LEU A 79 -1.41 -12.97 0.82
CA LEU A 79 -2.28 -13.96 1.43
C LEU A 79 -3.51 -13.21 1.94
N VAL A 80 -4.68 -13.64 1.49
CA VAL A 80 -5.96 -13.05 1.88
C VAL A 80 -6.63 -14.02 2.83
N LEU A 81 -6.66 -13.66 4.12
CA LEU A 81 -7.15 -14.53 5.19
C LEU A 81 -8.62 -14.24 5.45
N ARG A 82 -9.42 -15.31 5.53
CA ARG A 82 -10.85 -15.18 5.83
C ARG A 82 -11.22 -16.08 7.01
N PRO A 83 -10.78 -15.70 8.23
CA PRO A 83 -11.07 -16.51 9.42
C PRO A 83 -12.56 -16.75 9.59
N SER A 84 -12.93 -17.95 10.05
CA SER A 84 -14.33 -18.35 10.15
C SER A 84 -14.97 -17.98 11.49
N SER A 85 -14.20 -17.43 12.43
CA SER A 85 -14.71 -17.05 13.75
C SER A 85 -13.85 -15.95 14.34
N ILE A 86 -14.38 -15.28 15.35
CA ILE A 86 -13.62 -14.28 16.11
C ILE A 86 -12.42 -14.92 16.79
N LYS A 87 -12.58 -16.12 17.32
CA LYS A 87 -11.48 -16.86 17.94
C LYS A 87 -10.35 -17.09 16.95
N GLN A 88 -10.67 -17.55 15.76
CA GLN A 88 -9.68 -17.80 14.72
C GLN A 88 -8.98 -16.52 14.29
N MET A 89 -9.74 -15.44 14.13
CA MET A 89 -9.18 -14.12 13.81
C MET A 89 -8.22 -13.66 14.91
N GLY A 90 -8.63 -13.80 16.17
CA GLY A 90 -7.79 -13.40 17.30
C GLY A 90 -6.49 -14.19 17.36
N GLU A 91 -6.56 -15.49 17.15
CA GLU A 91 -5.37 -16.35 17.16
C GLU A 91 -4.37 -15.95 16.08
N ILE A 92 -4.84 -15.78 14.84
CA ILE A 92 -3.91 -15.45 13.76
C ILE A 92 -3.37 -14.01 13.88
N ALA A 93 -4.21 -13.06 14.27
CA ALA A 93 -3.76 -11.68 14.44
C ALA A 93 -2.70 -11.60 15.54
N HIS A 94 -2.88 -12.32 16.64
CA HIS A 94 -1.92 -12.37 17.73
C HIS A 94 -0.59 -13.00 17.28
N GLN A 95 -0.64 -14.09 16.54
CA GLN A 95 0.56 -14.75 16.03
C GLN A 95 1.35 -13.83 15.09
N LEU A 96 0.66 -13.16 14.18
CA LEU A 96 1.31 -12.25 13.25
C LEU A 96 1.91 -11.04 13.97
N GLY A 97 1.19 -10.50 14.95
CA GLY A 97 1.66 -9.39 15.77
C GLY A 97 2.92 -9.76 16.56
N ASN A 98 2.96 -10.95 17.13
CA ASN A 98 4.14 -11.44 17.85
C ASN A 98 5.36 -11.56 16.95
N ARG A 99 5.16 -11.82 15.68
CA ARG A 99 6.24 -11.93 14.69
C ARG A 99 6.55 -10.60 14.04
N HIS A 100 5.89 -9.52 14.46
CA HIS A 100 6.03 -8.17 13.90
C HIS A 100 5.75 -8.11 12.40
N LEU A 101 4.85 -8.95 11.94
CA LEU A 101 4.45 -8.97 10.53
C LEU A 101 3.33 -7.98 10.30
N PRO A 102 3.46 -7.07 9.34
CA PRO A 102 2.41 -6.09 9.07
C PRO A 102 1.21 -6.74 8.40
N ALA A 103 0.02 -6.25 8.73
CA ALA A 103 -1.23 -6.71 8.16
C ALA A 103 -2.14 -5.53 7.88
N GLN A 104 -3.06 -5.70 6.92
CA GLN A 104 -4.12 -4.74 6.67
C GLN A 104 -5.46 -5.46 6.87
N PHE A 105 -6.43 -4.73 7.37
CA PHE A 105 -7.73 -5.31 7.72
C PHE A 105 -8.81 -4.70 6.85
N GLU A 106 -9.54 -5.56 6.16
CA GLU A 106 -10.79 -5.23 5.48
C GLU A 106 -11.92 -5.71 6.37
N GLU A 107 -13.19 -5.50 5.97
CA GLU A 107 -14.32 -5.88 6.82
C GLU A 107 -14.33 -7.36 7.17
N GLU A 108 -14.07 -8.22 6.20
CA GLU A 108 -14.14 -9.67 6.39
C GLU A 108 -12.84 -10.39 6.04
N GLU A 109 -11.78 -9.66 5.76
CA GLU A 109 -10.51 -10.21 5.31
C GLU A 109 -9.35 -9.55 6.02
N MET A 110 -8.29 -10.32 6.19
CA MET A 110 -7.00 -9.79 6.60
C MET A 110 -6.02 -9.99 5.45
N LEU A 111 -5.25 -8.96 5.13
CA LEU A 111 -4.27 -9.00 4.05
C LEU A 111 -2.87 -9.00 4.65
N VAL A 112 -2.04 -9.95 4.22
CA VAL A 112 -0.61 -9.94 4.56
C VAL A 112 0.18 -10.19 3.30
N GLN A 113 1.38 -9.65 3.25
CA GLN A 113 2.28 -9.92 2.13
C GLN A 113 2.67 -11.39 2.15
N TYR A 114 2.83 -11.99 0.97
CA TYR A 114 3.11 -13.41 0.88
C TYR A 114 4.41 -13.75 1.65
N ASP A 115 4.34 -14.80 2.43
CA ASP A 115 5.47 -15.35 3.17
C ASP A 115 5.16 -16.83 3.36
N TYR A 116 6.08 -17.71 2.97
CA TYR A 116 5.82 -19.13 3.02
C TYR A 116 5.67 -19.66 4.45
N LEU A 117 6.33 -19.04 5.41
CA LEU A 117 6.19 -19.41 6.82
C LEU A 117 4.81 -19.04 7.36
N VAL A 118 4.27 -17.91 6.91
CA VAL A 118 2.91 -17.52 7.26
C VAL A 118 1.92 -18.49 6.63
N GLU A 119 2.12 -18.86 5.38
CA GLU A 119 1.24 -19.82 4.72
C GLU A 119 1.24 -21.16 5.46
N GLU A 120 2.39 -21.65 5.89
CA GLU A 120 2.48 -22.86 6.69
C GLU A 120 1.68 -22.74 8.00
N LEU A 121 1.79 -21.59 8.65
CA LEU A 121 1.04 -21.32 9.89
C LEU A 121 -0.47 -21.37 9.64
N LEU A 122 -0.93 -20.79 8.53
CA LEU A 122 -2.35 -20.79 8.18
C LEU A 122 -2.86 -22.21 7.97
N VAL A 123 -2.07 -23.06 7.32
CA VAL A 123 -2.42 -24.45 7.11
C VAL A 123 -2.51 -25.20 8.46
N GLN A 124 -1.52 -24.97 9.34
CA GLN A 124 -1.51 -25.60 10.67
C GLN A 124 -2.72 -25.20 11.51
N LEU A 125 -3.12 -23.94 11.45
CA LEU A 125 -4.25 -23.42 12.22
C LEU A 125 -5.59 -23.58 11.50
N GLU A 126 -5.57 -24.19 10.31
CA GLU A 126 -6.76 -24.42 9.50
C GLU A 126 -7.56 -23.14 9.22
N ILE A 127 -6.85 -22.06 8.93
CA ILE A 127 -7.45 -20.76 8.62
C ILE A 127 -7.72 -20.68 7.12
N PRO A 128 -8.96 -20.43 6.69
CA PRO A 128 -9.25 -20.25 5.27
C PRO A 128 -8.49 -19.04 4.70
N TYR A 129 -7.83 -19.24 3.57
CA TYR A 129 -7.10 -18.17 2.90
C TYR A 129 -7.01 -18.45 1.40
N THR A 130 -6.68 -17.40 0.64
CA THR A 130 -6.29 -17.52 -0.76
C THR A 130 -5.03 -16.70 -0.98
N ARG A 131 -4.25 -17.09 -1.99
CA ARG A 131 -3.08 -16.31 -2.43
C ARG A 131 -3.49 -15.56 -3.68
N GLU A 132 -3.37 -14.24 -3.66
CA GLU A 132 -3.86 -13.38 -4.73
C GLU A 132 -2.87 -12.27 -5.03
N GLU A 133 -2.84 -11.86 -6.30
CA GLU A 133 -2.23 -10.60 -6.69
C GLU A 133 -3.28 -9.51 -6.51
N ARG A 134 -2.99 -8.51 -5.67
CA ARG A 134 -3.95 -7.46 -5.38
C ARG A 134 -3.25 -6.14 -5.13
N LYS A 135 -3.84 -5.05 -5.61
CA LYS A 135 -3.35 -3.72 -5.29
C LYS A 135 -3.87 -3.29 -3.93
N VAL A 136 -3.00 -2.66 -3.14
CA VAL A 136 -3.40 -2.08 -1.86
C VAL A 136 -3.32 -0.57 -1.95
N LYS A 137 -4.21 0.12 -1.21
CA LYS A 137 -4.28 1.57 -1.21
C LYS A 137 -3.09 2.21 -0.48
N LYS A 138 -2.59 1.53 0.54
CA LYS A 138 -1.55 2.05 1.43
C LYS A 138 -0.50 1.00 1.71
N ALA A 139 0.65 1.44 2.22
CA ALA A 139 1.76 0.56 2.57
C ALA A 139 1.41 -0.36 3.74
N PHE A 140 2.08 -1.51 3.78
CA PHE A 140 2.08 -2.37 4.96
C PHE A 140 3.06 -1.79 5.96
N ARG A 141 2.61 -1.59 7.20
CA ARG A 141 3.45 -1.05 8.27
C ARG A 141 3.49 -1.97 9.45
N HIS A 142 4.65 -2.05 10.08
CA HIS A 142 4.81 -2.81 11.31
C HIS A 142 4.03 -2.17 12.44
N ILE A 143 3.49 -3.04 13.31
CA ILE A 143 2.74 -2.61 14.48
C ILE A 143 3.72 -2.37 15.63
N GLY A 144 3.45 -1.33 16.41
CA GLY A 144 4.05 -1.19 17.73
C GLY A 144 5.47 -0.70 17.80
N HIS A 145 6.00 -0.13 16.73
CA HIS A 145 7.34 0.44 16.73
C HIS A 145 7.37 1.93 16.67
N SER A 146 6.27 2.54 17.03
CA SER A 146 6.14 3.98 16.95
C SER A 146 6.58 4.64 18.23
N HIS A 147 7.60 4.15 18.83
CA HIS A 147 8.00 4.76 20.06
C HIS A 147 8.76 6.01 19.87
N GLY A 148 8.28 6.64 19.10
CA GLY A 148 8.94 7.92 18.93
C GLY A 148 9.50 8.50 18.48
#